data_ebcf08de886c4aacf96baa2bd7081255
#
_entry.id   ebcf08de886c4aacf96baa2bd7081255
#
_cell.length_a   1.000
_cell.length_b   1.000
_cell.length_c   1.000
_cell.angle_alpha   90.00
_cell.angle_beta   90.00
_cell.angle_gamma   90.00
#
_symmetry.space_group_name_H-M   'P 1'
#
loop_
_entity.id
_entity.type
_entity.pdbx_description
1 polymer ?
#
loop_
_entity_poly.entity_id
_entity_poly.type
_entity_poly.pdbx_seq_one_letter_code
_entity_poly.pdbx_strand_id
1 'polypeptide(L)'
;MPAAYFDAATAAPPHPAAREALLAALDDGWADPGKLYTQARRSRRLLDAARATVAEVLGVRPDEVTFTASGTAAVHAAVLGGLAGRRRAGAALVRSAIEHSAVLHAGQRHTAAGGTEVEVPVDRLGRVDLDAWRAAVAAPGTALACLISASHEVGTVQPVVEAAAACAEAGVPLLVDAAVSLGRVPVPGGWQLLTGSARKWGGPPGVGLMVLRKGTRWVSPYPADDRESGRAAGAPDLPAIVAAAASLHAVHAESAAEAARLSALVDRVRATVAATVPDVEIVGDPVDRLPHVVTFSCLYVDGEALLSALDRRGFAVSSGSACTSSTLVPSHVLAAMGVLTHGNVRLSLHRGTTAEQVDRFLAELPGIVAALRAEVGM
;
A
#
# COMPACT_ATOMS: atom_id res chain seq x y z
N MET A 1 0.00 26.95 15.92
CA MET A 1 1.04 25.90 16.09
C MET A 1 1.24 25.20 14.75
N PRO A 2 2.39 24.66 14.42
CA PRO A 2 2.58 23.94 13.15
C PRO A 2 1.62 22.75 13.09
N ALA A 3 1.02 22.54 11.89
CA ALA A 3 0.15 21.42 11.62
C ALA A 3 0.92 20.09 11.75
N ALA A 4 0.29 19.05 12.30
CA ALA A 4 0.84 17.71 12.38
C ALA A 4 0.22 16.85 11.28
N TYR A 5 1.06 16.31 10.41
CA TYR A 5 0.64 15.44 9.32
C TYR A 5 0.76 13.97 9.73
N PHE A 6 -0.36 13.27 9.81
CA PHE A 6 -0.46 11.88 10.25
C PHE A 6 -1.17 10.98 9.23
N ASP A 7 -0.98 11.26 7.92
CA ASP A 7 -1.59 10.46 6.85
C ASP A 7 -0.56 9.92 5.83
N ALA A 8 0.59 9.47 6.33
CA ALA A 8 1.66 8.92 5.50
C ALA A 8 1.29 7.62 4.75
N ALA A 9 0.31 6.85 5.24
CA ALA A 9 -0.17 5.65 4.55
C ALA A 9 -0.98 6.00 3.26
N THR A 10 -1.51 7.21 3.16
CA THR A 10 -2.07 7.74 1.90
C THR A 10 -0.97 8.33 1.03
N ALA A 11 -0.16 9.26 1.57
CA ALA A 11 0.98 9.85 0.89
C ALA A 11 2.02 10.28 1.92
N ALA A 12 3.23 9.75 1.87
CA ALA A 12 4.32 10.20 2.71
C ALA A 12 4.90 11.52 2.17
N PRO A 13 5.30 12.46 3.05
CA PRO A 13 6.05 13.64 2.63
C PRO A 13 7.30 13.23 1.83
N PRO A 14 7.69 14.01 0.80
CA PRO A 14 8.84 13.68 -0.03
C PRO A 14 10.11 13.48 0.80
N HIS A 15 10.81 12.39 0.55
CA HIS A 15 12.12 12.14 1.16
C HIS A 15 13.16 13.15 0.60
N PRO A 16 14.11 13.68 1.40
CA PRO A 16 15.14 14.58 0.90
C PRO A 16 15.89 14.04 -0.32
N ALA A 17 16.25 12.74 -0.31
CA ALA A 17 16.89 12.08 -1.44
C ALA A 17 16.01 12.07 -2.71
N ALA A 18 14.67 11.96 -2.56
CA ALA A 18 13.77 12.06 -3.71
C ALA A 18 13.81 13.44 -4.34
N ARG A 19 13.78 14.49 -3.48
CA ARG A 19 13.81 15.87 -3.96
C ARG A 19 15.11 16.20 -4.71
N GLU A 20 16.25 15.80 -4.14
CA GLU A 20 17.56 16.00 -4.75
C GLU A 20 17.68 15.27 -6.10
N ALA A 21 17.32 13.98 -6.13
CA ALA A 21 17.37 13.17 -7.32
C ALA A 21 16.40 13.65 -8.42
N LEU A 22 15.21 14.16 -8.04
CA LEU A 22 14.24 14.74 -8.97
C LEU A 22 14.83 15.96 -9.69
N LEU A 23 15.42 16.90 -8.94
CA LEU A 23 15.97 18.13 -9.48
C LEU A 23 17.15 17.81 -10.43
N ALA A 24 18.06 16.94 -10.03
CA ALA A 24 19.17 16.51 -10.89
C ALA A 24 18.70 15.81 -12.17
N ALA A 25 17.66 14.99 -12.07
CA ALA A 25 17.13 14.28 -13.24
C ALA A 25 16.32 15.17 -14.19
N LEU A 26 15.76 16.29 -13.75
CA LEU A 26 15.14 17.29 -14.64
C LEU A 26 16.17 17.91 -15.59
N ASP A 27 17.42 18.11 -15.15
CA ASP A 27 18.49 18.66 -15.99
C ASP A 27 19.02 17.64 -17.00
N ASP A 28 19.15 16.36 -16.61
CA ASP A 28 19.84 15.34 -17.39
C ASP A 28 18.94 14.26 -18.00
N GLY A 29 17.68 14.13 -17.56
CA GLY A 29 16.78 13.03 -17.89
C GLY A 29 15.59 13.39 -18.79
N TRP A 30 15.58 14.55 -19.42
CA TRP A 30 14.43 15.04 -20.20
C TRP A 30 14.25 14.37 -21.58
N ALA A 31 15.29 13.74 -22.12
CA ALA A 31 15.25 13.15 -23.48
C ALA A 31 14.62 11.75 -23.44
N ASP A 32 13.95 11.38 -24.55
CA ASP A 32 13.37 10.04 -24.71
C ASP A 32 14.48 8.96 -24.65
N PRO A 33 14.47 8.06 -23.67
CA PRO A 33 15.50 7.02 -23.50
C PRO A 33 15.50 5.97 -24.63
N GLY A 34 14.47 5.93 -25.46
CA GLY A 34 14.38 5.02 -26.62
C GLY A 34 15.15 5.50 -27.85
N LYS A 35 15.74 6.73 -27.83
CA LYS A 35 16.47 7.28 -28.97
C LYS A 35 17.97 7.02 -28.88
N LEU A 36 18.70 7.27 -30.00
CA LEU A 36 20.12 6.90 -30.11
C LEU A 36 21.11 8.07 -29.92
N TYR A 37 20.64 9.33 -29.82
CA TYR A 37 21.50 10.47 -29.62
C TYR A 37 22.02 10.61 -28.16
N THR A 38 22.96 11.47 -27.93
CA THR A 38 23.72 11.55 -26.67
C THR A 38 22.83 11.82 -25.46
N GLN A 39 21.85 12.71 -25.54
CA GLN A 39 20.93 13.04 -24.46
C GLN A 39 20.03 11.83 -24.12
N ALA A 40 19.57 11.13 -25.15
CA ALA A 40 18.77 9.91 -24.97
C ALA A 40 19.57 8.80 -24.26
N ARG A 41 20.85 8.61 -24.64
CA ARG A 41 21.71 7.64 -23.95
C ARG A 41 21.98 8.01 -22.49
N ARG A 42 21.98 9.32 -22.14
CA ARG A 42 22.07 9.78 -20.74
C ARG A 42 20.79 9.42 -19.97
N SER A 43 19.63 9.76 -20.53
CA SER A 43 18.32 9.39 -19.97
C SER A 43 18.18 7.87 -19.79
N ARG A 44 18.63 7.09 -20.78
CA ARG A 44 18.62 5.63 -20.68
C ARG A 44 19.45 5.12 -19.51
N ARG A 45 20.67 5.66 -19.30
CA ARG A 45 21.52 5.28 -18.16
C ARG A 45 20.87 5.61 -16.83
N LEU A 46 20.18 6.75 -16.72
CA LEU A 46 19.44 7.12 -15.49
C LEU A 46 18.29 6.15 -15.22
N LEU A 47 17.52 5.78 -16.26
CA LEU A 47 16.43 4.80 -16.12
C LEU A 47 16.95 3.42 -15.72
N ASP A 48 18.03 2.96 -16.35
CA ASP A 48 18.63 1.66 -16.05
C ASP A 48 19.23 1.64 -14.61
N ALA A 49 19.84 2.74 -14.16
CA ALA A 49 20.34 2.89 -12.80
C ALA A 49 19.19 2.88 -11.78
N ALA A 50 18.12 3.65 -12.01
CA ALA A 50 16.94 3.64 -11.15
C ALA A 50 16.32 2.23 -11.03
N ARG A 51 16.26 1.51 -12.15
CA ARG A 51 15.78 0.12 -12.19
C ARG A 51 16.68 -0.83 -11.40
N ALA A 52 17.99 -0.70 -11.54
CA ALA A 52 18.97 -1.48 -10.80
C ALA A 52 18.88 -1.22 -9.29
N THR A 53 18.74 0.04 -8.86
CA THR A 53 18.54 0.42 -7.45
C THR A 53 17.29 -0.21 -6.85
N VAL A 54 16.16 -0.15 -7.56
CA VAL A 54 14.92 -0.81 -7.10
C VAL A 54 15.10 -2.33 -7.02
N ALA A 55 15.75 -2.93 -8.02
CA ALA A 55 16.00 -4.36 -8.07
C ALA A 55 16.88 -4.83 -6.90
N GLU A 56 17.91 -4.06 -6.56
CA GLU A 56 18.79 -4.31 -5.41
C GLU A 56 18.02 -4.31 -4.09
N VAL A 57 17.21 -3.27 -3.84
CA VAL A 57 16.39 -3.16 -2.61
C VAL A 57 15.42 -4.33 -2.47
N LEU A 58 14.86 -4.81 -3.58
CA LEU A 58 13.87 -5.88 -3.57
C LEU A 58 14.47 -7.29 -3.71
N GLY A 59 15.77 -7.43 -3.91
CA GLY A 59 16.41 -8.71 -4.15
C GLY A 59 15.91 -9.40 -5.43
N VAL A 60 15.67 -8.63 -6.49
CA VAL A 60 15.15 -9.11 -7.78
C VAL A 60 16.09 -8.71 -8.91
N ARG A 61 15.79 -9.16 -10.13
CA ARG A 61 16.57 -8.79 -11.32
C ARG A 61 16.07 -7.44 -11.90
N PRO A 62 16.94 -6.58 -12.45
CA PRO A 62 16.49 -5.35 -13.10
C PRO A 62 15.46 -5.57 -14.21
N ASP A 63 15.57 -6.66 -14.99
CA ASP A 63 14.63 -7.00 -16.07
C ASP A 63 13.24 -7.49 -15.56
N GLU A 64 13.10 -7.75 -14.25
CA GLU A 64 11.84 -8.07 -13.60
C GLU A 64 11.08 -6.81 -13.13
N VAL A 65 11.75 -5.66 -13.01
CA VAL A 65 11.18 -4.39 -12.54
C VAL A 65 10.53 -3.63 -13.68
N THR A 66 9.34 -3.10 -13.45
CA THR A 66 8.56 -2.27 -14.39
C THR A 66 8.04 -1.03 -13.66
N PHE A 67 8.23 0.14 -14.24
CA PHE A 67 7.62 1.37 -13.74
C PHE A 67 6.28 1.62 -14.43
N THR A 68 5.31 2.10 -13.66
CA THR A 68 3.95 2.42 -14.12
C THR A 68 3.57 3.82 -13.65
N ALA A 69 2.49 4.38 -14.20
CA ALA A 69 2.04 5.73 -13.87
C ALA A 69 1.46 5.87 -12.43
N SER A 70 1.23 4.78 -11.71
CA SER A 70 0.76 4.79 -10.31
C SER A 70 0.77 3.38 -9.73
N GLY A 71 0.71 3.25 -8.39
CA GLY A 71 0.47 1.97 -7.74
C GLY A 71 -0.82 1.29 -8.19
N THR A 72 -1.89 2.05 -8.41
CA THR A 72 -3.16 1.53 -8.96
C THR A 72 -2.97 0.94 -10.36
N ALA A 73 -2.24 1.63 -11.25
CA ALA A 73 -1.92 1.12 -12.57
C ALA A 73 -1.07 -0.16 -12.50
N ALA A 74 -0.12 -0.23 -11.56
CA ALA A 74 0.69 -1.43 -11.30
C ALA A 74 -0.20 -2.62 -10.89
N VAL A 75 -1.11 -2.42 -9.93
CA VAL A 75 -2.05 -3.46 -9.46
C VAL A 75 -2.95 -3.93 -10.61
N HIS A 76 -3.56 -3.00 -11.35
CA HIS A 76 -4.43 -3.35 -12.49
C HIS A 76 -3.68 -4.16 -13.55
N ALA A 77 -2.45 -3.74 -13.91
CA ALA A 77 -1.62 -4.48 -14.86
C ALA A 77 -1.24 -5.87 -14.33
N ALA A 78 -0.87 -5.97 -13.06
CA ALA A 78 -0.49 -7.23 -12.43
C ALA A 78 -1.66 -8.22 -12.38
N VAL A 79 -2.83 -7.79 -11.90
CA VAL A 79 -4.03 -8.65 -11.78
C VAL A 79 -4.54 -9.05 -13.16
N LEU A 80 -4.85 -8.09 -14.03
CA LEU A 80 -5.45 -8.39 -15.32
C LEU A 80 -4.50 -9.13 -16.24
N GLY A 81 -3.21 -8.76 -16.22
CA GLY A 81 -2.19 -9.44 -17.03
C GLY A 81 -1.86 -10.84 -16.50
N GLY A 82 -1.86 -11.05 -15.18
CA GLY A 82 -1.69 -12.37 -14.57
C GLY A 82 -2.84 -13.32 -14.93
N LEU A 83 -4.09 -12.87 -14.80
CA LEU A 83 -5.29 -13.62 -15.21
C LEU A 83 -5.26 -13.96 -16.71
N ALA A 84 -4.96 -12.99 -17.56
CA ALA A 84 -4.86 -13.21 -19.00
C ALA A 84 -3.76 -14.24 -19.37
N GLY A 85 -2.62 -14.18 -18.69
CA GLY A 85 -1.52 -15.14 -18.87
C GLY A 85 -1.86 -16.56 -18.40
N ARG A 86 -2.83 -16.71 -17.52
CA ARG A 86 -3.26 -17.97 -16.90
C ARG A 86 -4.63 -18.47 -17.37
N ARG A 87 -5.24 -17.84 -18.35
CA ARG A 87 -6.60 -18.17 -18.87
C ARG A 87 -6.85 -19.65 -19.19
N ARG A 88 -5.78 -20.43 -19.48
CA ARG A 88 -5.89 -21.87 -19.73
C ARG A 88 -5.91 -22.70 -18.45
N ALA A 89 -5.43 -22.16 -17.33
CA ALA A 89 -5.47 -22.82 -16.04
C ALA A 89 -6.81 -22.63 -15.34
N GLY A 90 -7.46 -21.49 -15.58
CA GLY A 90 -8.76 -21.17 -15.02
C GLY A 90 -9.13 -19.70 -15.14
N ALA A 91 -10.21 -19.31 -14.47
CA ALA A 91 -10.74 -17.96 -14.45
C ALA A 91 -11.03 -17.45 -13.02
N ALA A 92 -10.63 -18.17 -11.98
CA ALA A 92 -10.85 -17.73 -10.61
C ALA A 92 -9.68 -16.87 -10.10
N LEU A 93 -10.02 -15.71 -9.54
CA LEU A 93 -9.16 -14.84 -8.76
C LEU A 93 -9.43 -15.08 -7.28
N VAL A 94 -8.44 -15.57 -6.54
CA VAL A 94 -8.48 -15.65 -5.08
C VAL A 94 -7.90 -14.35 -4.51
N ARG A 95 -8.56 -13.73 -3.55
CA ARG A 95 -8.05 -12.53 -2.88
C ARG A 95 -8.47 -12.48 -1.40
N SER A 96 -7.73 -11.77 -0.56
CA SER A 96 -8.19 -11.51 0.80
C SER A 96 -9.36 -10.50 0.83
N ALA A 97 -10.17 -10.56 1.88
CA ALA A 97 -11.27 -9.62 2.08
C ALA A 97 -10.82 -8.18 2.36
N ILE A 98 -9.54 -7.98 2.68
CA ILE A 98 -8.96 -6.68 3.06
C ILE A 98 -8.02 -6.07 2.00
N GLU A 99 -8.12 -6.54 0.76
CA GLU A 99 -7.32 -5.97 -0.34
C GLU A 99 -7.61 -4.48 -0.56
N HIS A 100 -6.63 -3.78 -1.12
CA HIS A 100 -6.83 -2.41 -1.56
C HIS A 100 -7.85 -2.37 -2.71
N SER A 101 -8.65 -1.30 -2.78
CA SER A 101 -9.66 -1.07 -3.82
C SER A 101 -9.18 -1.30 -5.25
N ALA A 102 -7.90 -1.06 -5.55
CA ALA A 102 -7.34 -1.34 -6.86
C ALA A 102 -7.43 -2.84 -7.23
N VAL A 103 -7.24 -3.76 -6.26
CA VAL A 103 -7.44 -5.20 -6.48
C VAL A 103 -8.92 -5.51 -6.64
N LEU A 104 -9.78 -4.92 -5.79
CA LEU A 104 -11.23 -5.12 -5.86
C LEU A 104 -11.80 -4.68 -7.20
N HIS A 105 -11.43 -3.50 -7.69
CA HIS A 105 -11.90 -2.99 -8.99
C HIS A 105 -11.36 -3.83 -10.17
N ALA A 106 -10.13 -4.34 -10.08
CA ALA A 106 -9.60 -5.26 -11.09
C ALA A 106 -10.36 -6.59 -11.09
N GLY A 107 -10.71 -7.12 -9.92
CA GLY A 107 -11.55 -8.30 -9.75
C GLY A 107 -12.96 -8.10 -10.30
N GLN A 108 -13.63 -7.00 -9.95
CA GLN A 108 -14.95 -6.64 -10.48
C GLN A 108 -14.93 -6.57 -12.01
N ARG A 109 -13.90 -5.94 -12.61
CA ARG A 109 -13.72 -5.93 -14.06
C ARG A 109 -13.56 -7.34 -14.62
N HIS A 110 -12.80 -8.20 -13.94
CA HIS A 110 -12.61 -9.58 -14.35
C HIS A 110 -13.92 -10.37 -14.31
N THR A 111 -14.68 -10.22 -13.23
CA THR A 111 -16.01 -10.86 -13.07
C THR A 111 -16.99 -10.38 -14.14
N ALA A 112 -17.02 -9.08 -14.43
CA ALA A 112 -17.84 -8.53 -15.51
C ALA A 112 -17.46 -9.08 -16.91
N ALA A 113 -16.24 -9.58 -17.08
CA ALA A 113 -15.76 -10.25 -18.30
C ALA A 113 -15.96 -11.78 -18.28
N GLY A 114 -16.71 -12.32 -17.31
CA GLY A 114 -17.02 -13.75 -17.21
C GLY A 114 -16.07 -14.56 -16.33
N GLY A 115 -15.15 -13.92 -15.63
CA GLY A 115 -14.33 -14.55 -14.59
C GLY A 115 -15.07 -14.73 -13.26
N THR A 116 -14.38 -15.27 -12.27
CA THR A 116 -14.92 -15.47 -10.93
C THR A 116 -13.94 -14.94 -9.87
N GLU A 117 -14.47 -14.52 -8.72
CA GLU A 117 -13.69 -14.13 -7.55
C GLU A 117 -14.00 -15.04 -6.37
N VAL A 118 -12.97 -15.38 -5.60
CA VAL A 118 -13.09 -16.08 -4.31
C VAL A 118 -12.46 -15.17 -3.26
N GLU A 119 -13.31 -14.65 -2.38
CA GLU A 119 -12.88 -13.83 -1.25
C GLU A 119 -12.52 -14.72 -0.06
N VAL A 120 -11.32 -14.56 0.47
CA VAL A 120 -10.86 -15.27 1.66
C VAL A 120 -11.04 -14.37 2.88
N PRO A 121 -11.74 -14.82 3.93
CA PRO A 121 -12.00 -14.03 5.13
C PRO A 121 -10.72 -13.72 5.91
N VAL A 122 -10.86 -12.79 6.85
CA VAL A 122 -9.84 -12.41 7.83
C VAL A 122 -10.39 -12.55 9.25
N ASP A 123 -9.50 -12.64 10.23
CA ASP A 123 -9.87 -12.59 11.65
C ASP A 123 -10.09 -11.13 12.14
N ARG A 124 -10.45 -10.97 13.42
CA ARG A 124 -10.65 -9.66 14.04
C ARG A 124 -9.36 -8.79 14.11
N LEU A 125 -8.19 -9.39 13.96
CA LEU A 125 -6.92 -8.68 13.87
C LEU A 125 -6.59 -8.24 12.43
N GLY A 126 -7.40 -8.69 11.45
CA GLY A 126 -7.19 -8.42 10.04
C GLY A 126 -6.16 -9.33 9.39
N ARG A 127 -5.90 -10.53 9.94
CA ARG A 127 -5.07 -11.56 9.31
C ARG A 127 -5.91 -12.47 8.45
N VAL A 128 -5.42 -12.81 7.26
CA VAL A 128 -6.09 -13.76 6.37
C VAL A 128 -6.18 -15.15 7.02
N ASP A 129 -7.34 -15.80 6.88
CA ASP A 129 -7.54 -17.18 7.28
C ASP A 129 -6.73 -18.10 6.35
N LEU A 130 -5.66 -18.67 6.88
CA LEU A 130 -4.75 -19.52 6.10
C LEU A 130 -5.36 -20.85 5.68
N ASP A 131 -6.31 -21.40 6.41
CA ASP A 131 -6.96 -22.65 6.04
C ASP A 131 -7.95 -22.41 4.90
N ALA A 132 -8.74 -21.35 4.97
CA ALA A 132 -9.58 -20.90 3.87
C ALA A 132 -8.73 -20.51 2.64
N TRP A 133 -7.57 -19.86 2.85
CA TRP A 133 -6.62 -19.52 1.78
C TRP A 133 -6.12 -20.77 1.05
N ARG A 134 -5.62 -21.77 1.79
CA ARG A 134 -5.16 -23.05 1.22
C ARG A 134 -6.25 -23.74 0.41
N ALA A 135 -7.46 -23.81 0.96
CA ALA A 135 -8.59 -24.40 0.26
C ALA A 135 -8.92 -23.64 -1.04
N ALA A 136 -8.94 -22.30 -0.99
CA ALA A 136 -9.26 -21.47 -2.14
C ALA A 136 -8.21 -21.56 -3.26
N VAL A 137 -6.91 -21.53 -2.93
CA VAL A 137 -5.86 -21.62 -3.96
C VAL A 137 -5.74 -23.01 -4.55
N ALA A 138 -6.06 -24.06 -3.79
CA ALA A 138 -6.06 -25.43 -4.27
C ALA A 138 -7.29 -25.79 -5.13
N ALA A 139 -8.32 -24.95 -5.14
CA ALA A 139 -9.54 -25.20 -5.90
C ALA A 139 -9.26 -25.20 -7.41
N PRO A 140 -9.84 -26.17 -8.17
CA PRO A 140 -9.68 -26.24 -9.61
C PRO A 140 -10.13 -24.93 -10.29
N GLY A 141 -9.33 -24.47 -11.26
CA GLY A 141 -9.66 -23.26 -12.01
C GLY A 141 -9.14 -21.97 -11.39
N THR A 142 -8.39 -22.03 -10.28
CA THR A 142 -7.70 -20.84 -9.73
C THR A 142 -6.55 -20.41 -10.64
N ALA A 143 -6.63 -19.18 -11.13
CA ALA A 143 -5.68 -18.61 -12.07
C ALA A 143 -4.63 -17.72 -11.40
N LEU A 144 -5.04 -16.95 -10.39
CA LEU A 144 -4.22 -15.96 -9.68
C LEU A 144 -4.69 -15.83 -8.24
N ALA A 145 -3.75 -15.63 -7.31
CA ALA A 145 -4.03 -15.24 -5.94
C ALA A 145 -3.46 -13.84 -5.65
N CYS A 146 -4.16 -13.01 -4.87
CA CYS A 146 -3.73 -11.67 -4.46
C CYS A 146 -3.78 -11.56 -2.94
N LEU A 147 -2.68 -11.11 -2.34
CA LEU A 147 -2.59 -10.84 -0.90
C LEU A 147 -1.86 -9.51 -0.67
N ILE A 148 -2.50 -8.58 0.02
CA ILE A 148 -1.83 -7.39 0.50
C ILE A 148 -0.78 -7.79 1.56
N SER A 149 0.43 -7.22 1.50
CA SER A 149 1.50 -7.57 2.44
C SER A 149 1.24 -7.06 3.86
N ALA A 150 0.54 -5.95 3.96
CA ALA A 150 0.04 -5.38 5.21
C ALA A 150 -1.20 -4.54 4.92
N SER A 151 -2.17 -4.55 5.84
CA SER A 151 -3.37 -3.75 5.68
C SER A 151 -3.06 -2.25 5.65
N HIS A 152 -3.51 -1.57 4.61
CA HIS A 152 -3.35 -0.13 4.45
C HIS A 152 -4.24 0.69 5.40
N GLU A 153 -5.23 0.05 6.02
CA GLU A 153 -6.12 0.68 7.00
C GLU A 153 -5.66 0.43 8.43
N VAL A 154 -5.46 -0.83 8.83
CA VAL A 154 -5.20 -1.18 10.24
C VAL A 154 -3.74 -1.54 10.52
N GLY A 155 -2.91 -1.64 9.47
CA GLY A 155 -1.48 -1.89 9.60
C GLY A 155 -1.08 -3.35 9.82
N THR A 156 -2.01 -4.28 10.03
CA THR A 156 -1.72 -5.70 10.28
C THR A 156 -0.92 -6.32 9.13
N VAL A 157 0.22 -6.91 9.44
CA VAL A 157 1.09 -7.62 8.48
C VAL A 157 0.50 -9.00 8.19
N GLN A 158 0.50 -9.37 6.91
CA GLN A 158 -0.09 -10.63 6.45
C GLN A 158 0.94 -11.77 6.44
N PRO A 159 0.51 -13.02 6.62
CA PRO A 159 1.37 -14.21 6.59
C PRO A 159 1.75 -14.59 5.15
N VAL A 160 2.53 -13.72 4.49
CA VAL A 160 2.88 -13.86 3.06
C VAL A 160 3.68 -15.14 2.79
N VAL A 161 4.52 -15.58 3.73
CA VAL A 161 5.35 -16.79 3.56
C VAL A 161 4.47 -18.02 3.44
N GLU A 162 3.52 -18.18 4.36
CA GLU A 162 2.61 -19.33 4.40
C GLU A 162 1.64 -19.30 3.22
N ALA A 163 1.14 -18.11 2.87
CA ALA A 163 0.27 -17.92 1.71
C ALA A 163 1.00 -18.24 0.40
N ALA A 164 2.27 -17.85 0.27
CA ALA A 164 3.10 -18.13 -0.88
C ALA A 164 3.42 -19.62 -1.01
N ALA A 165 3.68 -20.31 0.11
CA ALA A 165 3.89 -21.75 0.13
C ALA A 165 2.65 -22.50 -0.40
N ALA A 166 1.46 -22.17 0.10
CA ALA A 166 0.21 -22.76 -0.38
C ALA A 166 -0.03 -22.49 -1.89
N CYS A 167 0.26 -21.29 -2.37
CA CYS A 167 0.17 -20.95 -3.78
C CYS A 167 1.16 -21.76 -4.63
N ALA A 168 2.39 -21.96 -4.14
CA ALA A 168 3.42 -22.74 -4.83
C ALA A 168 3.02 -24.21 -4.94
N GLU A 169 2.50 -24.83 -3.88
CA GLU A 169 1.96 -26.19 -3.86
C GLU A 169 0.82 -26.37 -4.87
N ALA A 170 -0.06 -25.38 -4.97
CA ALA A 170 -1.17 -25.37 -5.92
C ALA A 170 -0.76 -25.00 -7.36
N GLY A 171 0.47 -24.53 -7.59
CA GLY A 171 0.94 -24.04 -8.89
C GLY A 171 0.23 -22.74 -9.34
N VAL A 172 -0.27 -21.97 -8.39
CA VAL A 172 -0.97 -20.68 -8.60
C VAL A 172 0.00 -19.52 -8.33
N PRO A 173 0.16 -18.55 -9.25
CA PRO A 173 0.98 -17.39 -8.98
C PRO A 173 0.35 -16.50 -7.91
N LEU A 174 1.21 -15.97 -7.00
CA LEU A 174 0.83 -15.01 -5.98
C LEU A 174 1.24 -13.59 -6.40
N LEU A 175 0.30 -12.67 -6.40
CA LEU A 175 0.53 -11.23 -6.41
C LEU A 175 0.53 -10.71 -4.98
N VAL A 176 1.58 -9.99 -4.60
CA VAL A 176 1.64 -9.27 -3.33
C VAL A 176 1.53 -7.76 -3.57
N ASP A 177 0.50 -7.11 -3.02
CA ASP A 177 0.47 -5.64 -2.97
C ASP A 177 1.26 -5.17 -1.74
N ALA A 178 2.44 -4.62 -2.01
CA ALA A 178 3.38 -4.13 -1.00
C ALA A 178 3.39 -2.58 -0.91
N ALA A 179 2.36 -1.90 -1.41
CA ALA A 179 2.36 -0.44 -1.52
C ALA A 179 2.62 0.27 -0.18
N VAL A 180 2.15 -0.27 0.95
CA VAL A 180 2.32 0.36 2.28
C VAL A 180 3.50 -0.20 3.08
N SER A 181 4.06 -1.34 2.67
CA SER A 181 5.14 -2.04 3.39
C SER A 181 6.52 -1.78 2.81
N LEU A 182 6.63 -1.48 1.50
CA LEU A 182 7.92 -1.23 0.85
C LEU A 182 8.70 -0.12 1.54
N GLY A 183 9.97 -0.42 1.85
CA GLY A 183 10.89 0.47 2.54
C GLY A 183 10.63 0.62 4.06
N ARG A 184 9.57 -0.01 4.61
CA ARG A 184 9.20 0.10 6.03
C ARG A 184 9.36 -1.19 6.81
N VAL A 185 8.98 -2.30 6.20
CA VAL A 185 9.18 -3.65 6.71
C VAL A 185 9.64 -4.55 5.57
N PRO A 186 10.37 -5.63 5.85
CA PRO A 186 10.74 -6.60 4.82
C PRO A 186 9.48 -7.19 4.18
N VAL A 187 9.50 -7.35 2.86
CA VAL A 187 8.48 -8.12 2.13
C VAL A 187 9.07 -9.49 1.84
N PRO A 188 8.55 -10.57 2.44
CA PRO A 188 9.06 -11.92 2.23
C PRO A 188 8.97 -12.33 0.76
N GLY A 189 9.86 -13.25 0.33
CA GLY A 189 9.83 -13.83 -1.01
C GLY A 189 8.70 -14.86 -1.20
N GLY A 190 8.76 -15.58 -2.34
CA GLY A 190 7.79 -16.63 -2.69
C GLY A 190 6.67 -16.18 -3.63
N TRP A 191 6.50 -14.89 -3.83
CA TRP A 191 5.55 -14.30 -4.79
C TRP A 191 6.11 -14.27 -6.21
N GLN A 192 5.22 -14.24 -7.20
CA GLN A 192 5.53 -14.13 -8.62
C GLN A 192 5.31 -12.71 -9.15
N LEU A 193 4.39 -11.95 -8.54
CA LEU A 193 4.14 -10.54 -8.85
C LEU A 193 4.19 -9.74 -7.54
N LEU A 194 4.69 -8.50 -7.64
CA LEU A 194 4.66 -7.56 -6.53
C LEU A 194 4.33 -6.17 -7.06
N THR A 195 3.56 -5.40 -6.30
CA THR A 195 3.22 -4.00 -6.64
C THR A 195 3.60 -3.04 -5.53
N GLY A 196 3.88 -1.79 -5.92
CA GLY A 196 4.24 -0.71 -5.01
C GLY A 196 3.81 0.66 -5.52
N SER A 197 3.85 1.67 -4.64
CA SER A 197 3.45 3.04 -4.94
C SER A 197 4.43 4.04 -4.34
N ALA A 198 5.16 4.77 -5.17
CA ALA A 198 6.26 5.65 -4.75
C ALA A 198 5.83 6.69 -3.71
N ARG A 199 4.65 7.28 -3.85
CA ARG A 199 4.15 8.30 -2.91
C ARG A 199 4.01 7.79 -1.47
N LYS A 200 4.01 6.47 -1.23
CA LYS A 200 3.87 5.90 0.11
C LYS A 200 5.20 5.70 0.84
N TRP A 201 6.32 5.68 0.11
CA TRP A 201 7.67 5.65 0.69
C TRP A 201 8.45 6.97 0.55
N GLY A 202 7.74 8.09 0.25
CA GLY A 202 8.36 9.40 0.12
C GLY A 202 8.95 9.69 -1.26
N GLY A 203 8.60 8.92 -2.27
CA GLY A 203 8.80 9.24 -3.67
C GLY A 203 7.70 10.15 -4.21
N PRO A 204 7.86 10.68 -5.43
CA PRO A 204 6.85 11.53 -6.05
C PRO A 204 5.58 10.74 -6.43
N PRO A 205 4.42 11.41 -6.54
CA PRO A 205 3.25 10.83 -7.20
C PRO A 205 3.57 10.55 -8.68
N GLY A 206 2.72 9.77 -9.35
CA GLY A 206 2.92 9.44 -10.76
C GLY A 206 3.85 8.25 -11.03
N VAL A 207 4.39 7.59 -9.98
CA VAL A 207 5.22 6.39 -10.12
C VAL A 207 4.65 5.23 -9.32
N GLY A 208 4.34 4.16 -10.03
CA GLY A 208 4.07 2.84 -9.49
C GLY A 208 5.17 1.85 -9.85
N LEU A 209 5.21 0.76 -9.12
CA LEU A 209 6.15 -0.32 -9.31
C LEU A 209 5.39 -1.63 -9.52
N MET A 210 5.75 -2.37 -10.58
CA MET A 210 5.35 -3.76 -10.77
C MET A 210 6.60 -4.60 -10.96
N VAL A 211 6.75 -5.65 -10.15
CA VAL A 211 7.76 -6.67 -10.35
C VAL A 211 7.10 -7.92 -10.89
N LEU A 212 7.64 -8.46 -11.96
CA LEU A 212 7.20 -9.69 -12.60
C LEU A 212 8.37 -10.68 -12.63
N ARG A 213 8.32 -11.71 -11.80
CA ARG A 213 9.38 -12.70 -11.71
C ARG A 213 9.53 -13.47 -13.02
N LYS A 214 10.77 -13.73 -13.41
CA LYS A 214 11.07 -14.48 -14.63
C LYS A 214 10.38 -15.84 -14.62
N GLY A 215 9.75 -16.18 -15.73
CA GLY A 215 9.00 -17.44 -15.88
C GLY A 215 7.51 -17.32 -15.51
N THR A 216 7.08 -16.21 -14.90
CA THR A 216 5.66 -15.97 -14.65
C THR A 216 4.91 -15.71 -15.95
N ARG A 217 3.81 -16.42 -16.16
CA ARG A 217 2.94 -16.20 -17.32
C ARG A 217 2.11 -14.95 -17.10
N TRP A 218 2.35 -13.95 -17.93
CA TRP A 218 1.66 -12.67 -17.90
C TRP A 218 1.45 -12.17 -19.33
N VAL A 219 0.31 -11.56 -19.60
CA VAL A 219 -0.03 -10.97 -20.90
C VAL A 219 -0.48 -9.53 -20.67
N SER A 220 0.09 -8.59 -21.43
CA SER A 220 -0.26 -7.17 -21.31
C SER A 220 -1.78 -6.95 -21.46
N PRO A 221 -2.43 -6.27 -20.49
CA PRO A 221 -3.82 -5.86 -20.62
C PRO A 221 -3.99 -4.61 -21.49
N TYR A 222 -2.89 -4.02 -21.96
CA TYR A 222 -2.86 -2.83 -22.79
C TYR A 222 -2.60 -3.15 -24.26
N PRO A 223 -2.94 -2.26 -25.18
CA PRO A 223 -2.45 -2.31 -26.56
C PRO A 223 -0.92 -2.35 -26.60
N ALA A 224 -0.35 -2.88 -27.68
CA ALA A 224 1.09 -3.04 -27.80
C ALA A 224 1.84 -1.69 -27.68
N ASP A 225 2.85 -1.69 -26.83
CA ASP A 225 3.83 -0.62 -26.64
C ASP A 225 5.17 -1.29 -26.32
N ASP A 226 6.26 -0.83 -26.94
CA ASP A 226 7.59 -1.42 -26.74
C ASP A 226 8.26 -0.93 -25.43
N ARG A 227 7.69 0.10 -24.79
CA ARG A 227 8.20 0.64 -23.54
C ARG A 227 7.99 -0.32 -22.38
N GLU A 228 8.87 -0.24 -21.39
CA GLU A 228 8.85 -1.11 -20.21
C GLU A 228 8.70 -2.61 -20.58
N SER A 229 9.31 -3.02 -21.72
CA SER A 229 9.21 -4.39 -22.25
C SER A 229 7.76 -4.83 -22.52
N GLY A 230 6.91 -3.92 -22.96
CA GLY A 230 5.49 -4.19 -23.24
C GLY A 230 4.58 -4.28 -22.00
N ARG A 231 5.10 -3.94 -20.82
CA ARG A 231 4.38 -4.11 -19.54
C ARG A 231 3.68 -2.83 -19.06
N ALA A 232 4.10 -1.68 -19.55
CA ALA A 232 3.45 -0.40 -19.29
C ALA A 232 3.47 0.44 -20.57
N ALA A 233 2.38 1.15 -20.85
CA ALA A 233 2.25 1.99 -22.02
C ALA A 233 2.68 3.44 -21.74
N GLY A 234 3.17 4.13 -22.76
CA GLY A 234 3.49 5.55 -22.73
C GLY A 234 4.93 5.87 -22.28
N ALA A 235 5.32 7.13 -22.46
CA ALA A 235 6.64 7.60 -22.05
C ALA A 235 6.76 7.62 -20.53
N PRO A 236 7.84 7.04 -19.96
CA PRO A 236 8.04 7.08 -18.52
C PRO A 236 8.40 8.50 -18.05
N ASP A 237 7.88 8.93 -16.90
CA ASP A 237 8.34 10.13 -16.19
C ASP A 237 9.69 9.83 -15.54
N LEU A 238 10.77 9.99 -16.32
CA LEU A 238 12.09 9.60 -15.88
C LEU A 238 12.57 10.36 -14.64
N PRO A 239 12.40 11.69 -14.51
CA PRO A 239 12.76 12.39 -13.27
C PRO A 239 12.05 11.84 -12.04
N ALA A 240 10.74 11.57 -12.14
CA ALA A 240 9.98 10.99 -11.05
C ALA A 240 10.42 9.54 -10.72
N ILE A 241 10.77 8.73 -11.72
CA ILE A 241 11.28 7.36 -11.53
C ILE A 241 12.62 7.37 -10.80
N VAL A 242 13.55 8.26 -11.19
CA VAL A 242 14.86 8.41 -10.52
C VAL A 242 14.66 8.81 -9.05
N ALA A 243 13.78 9.76 -8.79
CA ALA A 243 13.44 10.20 -7.44
C ALA A 243 12.77 9.08 -6.61
N ALA A 244 11.89 8.30 -7.23
CA ALA A 244 11.24 7.16 -6.58
C ALA A 244 12.24 6.07 -6.18
N ALA A 245 13.21 5.77 -7.04
CA ALA A 245 14.26 4.80 -6.75
C ALA A 245 15.21 5.30 -5.64
N ALA A 246 15.63 6.57 -5.70
CA ALA A 246 16.48 7.18 -4.68
C ALA A 246 15.81 7.18 -3.30
N SER A 247 14.51 7.53 -3.24
CA SER A 247 13.76 7.51 -1.97
C SER A 247 13.55 6.10 -1.45
N LEU A 248 13.28 5.11 -2.31
CA LEU A 248 13.12 3.72 -1.87
C LEU A 248 14.40 3.18 -1.24
N HIS A 249 15.54 3.44 -1.87
CA HIS A 249 16.85 3.05 -1.35
C HIS A 249 17.13 3.72 0.01
N ALA A 250 16.87 5.02 0.15
CA ALA A 250 17.11 5.76 1.38
C ALA A 250 16.19 5.27 2.52
N VAL A 251 14.89 5.12 2.26
CA VAL A 251 13.92 4.62 3.26
C VAL A 251 14.24 3.18 3.66
N HIS A 252 14.70 2.34 2.72
CA HIS A 252 15.13 0.97 3.02
C HIS A 252 16.35 0.97 3.95
N ALA A 253 17.35 1.81 3.69
CA ALA A 253 18.54 1.92 4.54
C ALA A 253 18.21 2.43 5.97
N GLU A 254 17.22 3.31 6.10
CA GLU A 254 16.76 3.86 7.38
C GLU A 254 15.74 2.95 8.09
N SER A 255 15.21 1.89 7.44
CA SER A 255 14.00 1.19 7.86
C SER A 255 14.03 0.64 9.28
N ALA A 256 15.15 0.06 9.73
CA ALA A 256 15.24 -0.55 11.06
C ALA A 256 15.17 0.52 12.19
N ALA A 257 15.89 1.62 12.03
CA ALA A 257 15.91 2.71 13.01
C ALA A 257 14.54 3.43 13.04
N GLU A 258 13.96 3.71 11.88
CA GLU A 258 12.65 4.34 11.77
C GLU A 258 11.52 3.41 12.27
N ALA A 259 11.60 2.11 12.01
CA ALA A 259 10.64 1.15 12.55
C ALA A 259 10.64 1.15 14.07
N ALA A 260 11.80 1.12 14.72
CA ALA A 260 11.90 1.18 16.18
C ALA A 260 11.31 2.49 16.73
N ARG A 261 11.69 3.64 16.15
CA ARG A 261 11.22 4.96 16.57
C ARG A 261 9.71 5.14 16.40
N LEU A 262 9.18 4.77 15.22
CA LEU A 262 7.77 4.94 14.92
C LEU A 262 6.90 3.96 15.70
N SER A 263 7.35 2.72 15.91
CA SER A 263 6.66 1.76 16.77
C SER A 263 6.46 2.28 18.18
N ALA A 264 7.47 2.88 18.78
CA ALA A 264 7.37 3.46 20.13
C ALA A 264 6.31 4.58 20.19
N LEU A 265 6.23 5.44 19.16
CA LEU A 265 5.19 6.47 19.08
C LEU A 265 3.80 5.87 18.87
N VAL A 266 3.67 4.87 18.01
CA VAL A 266 2.41 4.18 17.76
C VAL A 266 1.93 3.42 19.00
N ASP A 267 2.83 2.73 19.73
CA ASP A 267 2.49 2.05 21.00
C ASP A 267 1.96 3.03 22.03
N ARG A 268 2.58 4.20 22.11
CA ARG A 268 2.14 5.29 22.98
C ARG A 268 0.74 5.77 22.59
N VAL A 269 0.45 5.95 21.28
CA VAL A 269 -0.90 6.29 20.81
C VAL A 269 -1.90 5.21 21.22
N ARG A 270 -1.63 3.94 20.92
CA ARG A 270 -2.51 2.81 21.27
C ARG A 270 -2.84 2.78 22.75
N ALA A 271 -1.82 2.85 23.61
CA ALA A 271 -1.98 2.78 25.05
C ALA A 271 -2.74 3.98 25.61
N THR A 272 -2.38 5.20 25.19
CA THR A 272 -3.00 6.43 25.71
C THR A 272 -4.45 6.57 25.23
N VAL A 273 -4.74 6.32 23.95
CA VAL A 273 -6.11 6.37 23.42
C VAL A 273 -6.99 5.37 24.15
N ALA A 274 -6.54 4.13 24.35
CA ALA A 274 -7.28 3.12 25.09
C ALA A 274 -7.55 3.51 26.56
N ALA A 275 -6.65 4.26 27.18
CA ALA A 275 -6.77 4.68 28.58
C ALA A 275 -7.60 5.97 28.77
N THR A 276 -7.65 6.84 27.78
CA THR A 276 -8.21 8.21 27.95
C THR A 276 -9.47 8.48 27.15
N VAL A 277 -9.79 7.66 26.15
CA VAL A 277 -11.01 7.80 25.34
C VAL A 277 -11.96 6.67 25.70
N PRO A 278 -13.09 6.93 26.37
CA PRO A 278 -14.09 5.91 26.67
C PRO A 278 -14.67 5.31 25.38
N ASP A 279 -15.16 4.08 25.44
CA ASP A 279 -15.83 3.39 24.32
C ASP A 279 -15.08 3.49 23.00
N VAL A 280 -13.77 3.23 23.05
CA VAL A 280 -12.87 3.18 21.90
C VAL A 280 -12.45 1.73 21.62
N GLU A 281 -12.41 1.34 20.36
CA GLU A 281 -11.82 0.07 19.91
C GLU A 281 -10.53 0.35 19.16
N ILE A 282 -9.39 -0.14 19.69
CA ILE A 282 -8.10 -0.09 18.99
C ILE A 282 -8.04 -1.27 18.03
N VAL A 283 -7.92 -1.00 16.73
CA VAL A 283 -8.05 -2.02 15.66
C VAL A 283 -6.68 -2.49 15.17
N GLY A 284 -6.67 -3.69 14.57
CA GLY A 284 -5.47 -4.31 14.01
C GLY A 284 -4.59 -5.00 15.04
N ASP A 285 -3.62 -5.76 14.52
CA ASP A 285 -2.73 -6.57 15.34
C ASP A 285 -1.84 -5.71 16.26
N PRO A 286 -1.73 -6.04 17.55
CA PRO A 286 -0.88 -5.27 18.47
C PRO A 286 0.62 -5.52 18.26
N VAL A 287 1.01 -6.64 17.63
CA VAL A 287 2.40 -7.10 17.49
C VAL A 287 2.85 -7.09 16.05
N ASP A 288 2.21 -7.92 15.20
CA ASP A 288 2.57 -8.10 13.80
C ASP A 288 1.92 -7.02 12.93
N ARG A 289 2.48 -5.83 12.96
CA ARG A 289 1.94 -4.63 12.32
C ARG A 289 3.00 -3.73 11.71
N LEU A 290 2.58 -2.87 10.81
CA LEU A 290 3.41 -1.78 10.32
C LEU A 290 3.80 -0.85 11.49
N PRO A 291 5.07 -0.41 11.56
CA PRO A 291 5.58 0.38 12.68
C PRO A 291 4.94 1.77 12.81
N HIS A 292 4.33 2.26 11.74
CA HIS A 292 3.90 3.65 11.59
C HIS A 292 2.38 3.83 11.52
N VAL A 293 1.58 2.75 11.63
CA VAL A 293 0.11 2.81 11.47
C VAL A 293 -0.57 2.42 12.78
N VAL A 294 -1.57 3.19 13.16
CA VAL A 294 -2.55 2.85 14.20
C VAL A 294 -3.93 3.30 13.76
N THR A 295 -4.93 2.46 14.00
CA THR A 295 -6.34 2.78 13.74
C THR A 295 -7.14 2.49 14.99
N PHE A 296 -8.09 3.36 15.27
CA PHE A 296 -9.06 3.19 16.34
C PHE A 296 -10.42 3.73 15.91
N SER A 297 -11.48 3.23 16.52
CA SER A 297 -12.86 3.61 16.26
C SER A 297 -13.50 4.10 17.56
N CYS A 298 -14.13 5.28 17.52
CA CYS A 298 -14.83 5.86 18.66
C CYS A 298 -16.34 5.60 18.53
N LEU A 299 -16.91 4.84 19.45
CA LEU A 299 -18.35 4.57 19.46
C LEU A 299 -19.14 5.87 19.70
N TYR A 300 -20.29 6.01 19.08
CA TYR A 300 -21.17 7.21 19.15
C TYR A 300 -20.56 8.50 18.62
N VAL A 301 -19.61 8.40 17.71
CA VAL A 301 -19.00 9.55 17.04
C VAL A 301 -19.14 9.40 15.53
N ASP A 302 -19.60 10.46 14.88
CA ASP A 302 -19.55 10.54 13.42
C ASP A 302 -18.12 10.73 12.94
N GLY A 303 -17.66 9.87 12.01
CA GLY A 303 -16.27 9.87 11.54
C GLY A 303 -15.88 11.14 10.81
N GLU A 304 -16.78 11.73 10.02
CA GLU A 304 -16.50 12.97 9.28
C GLU A 304 -16.41 14.17 10.21
N ALA A 305 -17.31 14.24 11.18
CA ALA A 305 -17.28 15.26 12.20
C ALA A 305 -15.97 15.18 13.01
N LEU A 306 -15.51 13.96 13.34
CA LEU A 306 -14.25 13.74 14.07
C LEU A 306 -13.03 14.18 13.25
N LEU A 307 -12.95 13.77 11.98
CA LEU A 307 -11.86 14.19 11.09
C LEU A 307 -11.83 15.71 10.91
N SER A 308 -12.99 16.33 10.71
CA SER A 308 -13.12 17.78 10.58
C SER A 308 -12.74 18.53 11.86
N ALA A 309 -13.09 17.99 13.03
CA ALA A 309 -12.70 18.58 14.31
C ALA A 309 -11.18 18.48 14.54
N LEU A 310 -10.57 17.35 14.18
CA LEU A 310 -9.12 17.16 14.25
C LEU A 310 -8.38 18.09 13.28
N ASP A 311 -8.86 18.25 12.05
CA ASP A 311 -8.25 19.16 11.08
C ASP A 311 -8.28 20.62 11.55
N ARG A 312 -9.41 21.10 12.13
CA ARG A 312 -9.50 22.43 12.76
C ARG A 312 -8.49 22.64 13.89
N ARG A 313 -8.02 21.57 14.53
CA ARG A 313 -6.95 21.60 15.55
C ARG A 313 -5.56 21.40 14.96
N GLY A 314 -5.45 21.31 13.63
CA GLY A 314 -4.18 21.16 12.90
C GLY A 314 -3.62 19.74 12.92
N PHE A 315 -4.48 18.71 12.93
CA PHE A 315 -4.11 17.31 12.78
C PHE A 315 -4.68 16.76 11.48
N ALA A 316 -3.82 16.55 10.49
CA ALA A 316 -4.20 15.89 9.24
C ALA A 316 -4.17 14.36 9.43
N VAL A 317 -5.34 13.76 9.56
CA VAL A 317 -5.56 12.31 9.76
C VAL A 317 -6.52 11.78 8.70
N SER A 318 -6.69 10.45 8.63
CA SER A 318 -7.62 9.78 7.69
C SER A 318 -8.58 8.86 8.43
N SER A 319 -9.72 8.53 7.84
CA SER A 319 -10.56 7.42 8.30
C SER A 319 -9.99 6.03 7.95
N GLY A 320 -8.97 5.97 7.10
CA GLY A 320 -8.39 4.71 6.61
C GLY A 320 -9.01 4.23 5.31
N SER A 321 -10.28 4.46 5.06
CA SER A 321 -10.96 4.05 3.83
C SER A 321 -10.34 4.73 2.59
N ALA A 322 -9.82 3.93 1.67
CA ALA A 322 -9.09 4.42 0.50
C ALA A 322 -10.02 4.91 -0.64
N CYS A 323 -11.31 4.62 -0.57
CA CYS A 323 -12.22 4.74 -1.72
C CYS A 323 -13.33 5.75 -1.59
N THR A 324 -13.57 6.32 -0.43
CA THR A 324 -14.74 7.18 -0.25
C THR A 324 -14.33 8.54 0.29
N SER A 325 -14.50 9.54 -0.56
CA SER A 325 -14.67 10.94 -0.15
C SER A 325 -16.01 11.18 0.55
N SER A 326 -16.89 10.16 0.59
CA SER A 326 -18.14 10.17 1.33
C SER A 326 -18.11 9.10 2.42
N THR A 327 -18.27 9.51 3.65
CA THR A 327 -18.29 8.68 4.87
C THR A 327 -19.53 7.79 5.00
N LEU A 328 -20.41 7.80 4.01
CA LEU A 328 -21.65 7.03 4.01
C LEU A 328 -21.46 5.52 3.75
N VAL A 329 -20.31 5.10 3.23
CA VAL A 329 -20.02 3.69 3.01
C VAL A 329 -18.99 3.22 4.04
N PRO A 330 -19.35 2.28 4.92
CA PRO A 330 -18.42 1.71 5.89
C PRO A 330 -17.16 1.13 5.22
N SER A 331 -16.02 1.17 5.91
CA SER A 331 -14.80 0.51 5.45
C SER A 331 -15.05 -0.99 5.27
N HIS A 332 -14.80 -1.50 4.06
CA HIS A 332 -14.87 -2.93 3.79
C HIS A 332 -13.87 -3.74 4.62
N VAL A 333 -12.70 -3.16 4.94
CA VAL A 333 -11.67 -3.78 5.78
C VAL A 333 -12.21 -3.98 7.20
N LEU A 334 -12.72 -2.93 7.84
CA LEU A 334 -13.26 -3.00 9.19
C LEU A 334 -14.50 -3.90 9.25
N ALA A 335 -15.35 -3.86 8.22
CA ALA A 335 -16.50 -4.76 8.10
C ALA A 335 -16.08 -6.22 8.00
N ALA A 336 -15.07 -6.54 7.17
CA ALA A 336 -14.52 -7.89 7.04
C ALA A 336 -13.90 -8.42 8.34
N MET A 337 -13.32 -7.53 9.15
CA MET A 337 -12.77 -7.85 10.48
C MET A 337 -13.83 -8.03 11.55
N GLY A 338 -15.08 -7.61 11.32
CA GLY A 338 -16.16 -7.64 12.33
C GLY A 338 -15.91 -6.71 13.51
N VAL A 339 -15.29 -5.53 13.26
CA VAL A 339 -14.99 -4.50 14.24
C VAL A 339 -15.83 -3.24 13.99
N LEU A 340 -15.76 -2.24 14.87
CA LEU A 340 -16.49 -0.97 14.68
C LEU A 340 -16.11 -0.29 13.37
N THR A 341 -17.12 0.05 12.56
CA THR A 341 -16.95 0.66 11.23
C THR A 341 -17.23 2.16 11.19
N HIS A 342 -17.55 2.78 12.33
CA HIS A 342 -17.89 4.19 12.46
C HIS A 342 -16.95 4.88 13.44
N GLY A 343 -16.80 6.20 13.30
CA GLY A 343 -15.91 6.98 14.18
C GLY A 343 -14.43 6.63 14.03
N ASN A 344 -14.02 6.19 12.85
CA ASN A 344 -12.67 5.67 12.60
C ASN A 344 -11.68 6.79 12.42
N VAL A 345 -10.52 6.65 13.05
CA VAL A 345 -9.34 7.48 12.81
C VAL A 345 -8.14 6.57 12.58
N ARG A 346 -7.48 6.76 11.45
CA ARG A 346 -6.16 6.17 11.17
C ARG A 346 -5.10 7.25 11.29
N LEU A 347 -4.13 7.06 12.17
CA LEU A 347 -2.88 7.79 12.16
C LEU A 347 -1.82 6.96 11.43
N SER A 348 -1.11 7.61 10.53
CA SER A 348 0.06 7.02 9.90
C SER A 348 1.21 8.03 9.91
N LEU A 349 2.22 7.69 10.70
CA LEU A 349 3.34 8.56 11.01
C LEU A 349 4.39 8.53 9.90
N HIS A 350 5.21 9.56 9.83
CA HIS A 350 6.29 9.64 8.86
C HIS A 350 7.63 10.01 9.51
N ARG A 351 8.71 10.02 8.74
CA ARG A 351 10.07 10.32 9.18
C ARG A 351 10.18 11.63 9.99
N GLY A 352 9.43 12.66 9.63
CA GLY A 352 9.46 13.95 10.32
C GLY A 352 8.48 14.07 11.49
N THR A 353 7.74 13.02 11.84
CA THR A 353 6.83 13.05 13.00
C THR A 353 7.63 13.11 14.29
N THR A 354 7.30 14.08 15.18
CA THR A 354 7.93 14.25 16.48
C THR A 354 7.07 13.74 17.61
N ALA A 355 7.69 13.47 18.77
CA ALA A 355 6.98 13.07 20.00
C ALA A 355 6.01 14.16 20.47
N GLU A 356 6.40 15.43 20.37
CA GLU A 356 5.58 16.58 20.77
C GLU A 356 4.29 16.70 19.92
N GLN A 357 4.36 16.36 18.62
CA GLN A 357 3.17 16.32 17.78
C GLN A 357 2.19 15.22 18.21
N VAL A 358 2.71 14.05 18.56
CA VAL A 358 1.92 12.93 19.09
C VAL A 358 1.34 13.28 20.45
N ASP A 359 2.11 13.88 21.34
CA ASP A 359 1.66 14.28 22.68
C ASP A 359 0.53 15.31 22.62
N ARG A 360 0.67 16.30 21.74
CA ARG A 360 -0.40 17.28 21.50
C ARG A 360 -1.68 16.61 21.00
N PHE A 361 -1.58 15.68 20.04
CA PHE A 361 -2.72 14.92 19.55
C PHE A 361 -3.42 14.17 20.71
N LEU A 362 -2.66 13.46 21.51
CA LEU A 362 -3.16 12.67 22.65
C LEU A 362 -3.80 13.53 23.74
N ALA A 363 -3.29 14.73 23.96
CA ALA A 363 -3.87 15.67 24.93
C ALA A 363 -5.22 16.27 24.45
N GLU A 364 -5.38 16.49 23.14
CA GLU A 364 -6.58 17.12 22.58
C GLU A 364 -7.71 16.12 22.23
N LEU A 365 -7.36 14.91 21.86
CA LEU A 365 -8.33 13.91 21.35
C LEU A 365 -9.50 13.62 22.31
N PRO A 366 -9.29 13.40 23.64
CA PRO A 366 -10.40 13.06 24.53
C PRO A 366 -11.45 14.18 24.61
N GLY A 367 -10.99 15.45 24.67
CA GLY A 367 -11.89 16.61 24.70
C GLY A 367 -12.69 16.76 23.39
N ILE A 368 -12.08 16.47 22.24
CA ILE A 368 -12.77 16.51 20.94
C ILE A 368 -13.85 15.42 20.87
N VAL A 369 -13.52 14.19 21.28
CA VAL A 369 -14.49 13.06 21.29
C VAL A 369 -15.64 13.35 22.26
N ALA A 370 -15.35 13.86 23.47
CA ALA A 370 -16.37 14.21 24.45
C ALA A 370 -17.32 15.30 23.92
N ALA A 371 -16.78 16.34 23.27
CA ALA A 371 -17.61 17.41 22.68
C ALA A 371 -18.55 16.87 21.59
N LEU A 372 -18.06 16.02 20.68
CA LEU A 372 -18.90 15.43 19.63
C LEU A 372 -19.99 14.51 20.17
N ARG A 373 -19.71 13.74 21.23
CA ARG A 373 -20.71 12.92 21.90
C ARG A 373 -21.80 13.75 22.57
N ALA A 374 -21.41 14.84 23.22
CA ALA A 374 -22.36 15.76 23.85
C ALA A 374 -23.35 16.41 22.85
N GLU A 375 -22.91 16.65 21.60
CA GLU A 375 -23.77 17.15 20.52
C GLU A 375 -24.91 16.18 20.14
N VAL A 376 -24.73 14.87 20.36
CA VAL A 376 -25.72 13.83 20.10
C VAL A 376 -26.37 13.30 21.38
N GLY A 377 -26.16 13.95 22.51
CA GLY A 377 -26.82 13.63 23.80
C GLY A 377 -26.25 12.41 24.53
N MET A 378 -25.00 12.10 24.31
CA MET A 378 -24.27 10.96 24.92
C MET A 378 -23.27 11.47 25.97
#